data_2311d8be79d154b338edcf9004c4976f
#
_entry.id   2311d8be79d154b338edcf9004c4976f
#
_cell.length_a   1.000
_cell.length_b   1.000
_cell.length_c   1.000
_cell.angle_alpha   90.00
_cell.angle_beta   90.00
_cell.angle_gamma   90.00
#
_symmetry.space_group_name_H-M   'P 1'
#
loop_
_entity.id
_entity.type
_entity.pdbx_description
1 polymer ?
#
loop_
_entity_poly.entity_id
_entity_poly.type
_entity_poly.pdbx_seq_one_letter_code
_entity_poly.pdbx_strand_id
1 'polypeptide(L)'
;MKILKIFLFLFASDMLYSERVDLDKIIAIAGDGIIMESQLNEAKENYLENYKVANPTQPLPPEDFIEERILENLIIEELQIQRAFKAGVRISDQELNESMSRLAANNNLSLLDFKKEIESQGQSYEKLRKEIKKEMIISRVQRGMVGPKIFISDQELNNFINSTDGQNLLVVEYKLNQILVKEEEKANEIISSLNQGKDFKELKLENDQSK
;
A
#
# COMPACT_ATOMS: atom_id res chain seq x y z
N MET A 1 72.64 -16.92 -18.53
CA MET A 1 71.98 -16.71 -17.22
C MET A 1 71.53 -15.26 -16.93
N LYS A 2 71.78 -14.25 -17.74
CA LYS A 2 71.39 -12.85 -17.51
C LYS A 2 70.04 -12.49 -18.19
N ILE A 3 69.56 -13.20 -19.17
CA ILE A 3 68.32 -12.93 -19.91
C ILE A 3 67.09 -13.45 -19.14
N LEU A 4 67.25 -14.48 -18.33
CA LEU A 4 66.12 -15.06 -17.53
C LEU A 4 65.65 -14.18 -16.36
N LYS A 5 66.51 -13.25 -15.89
CA LYS A 5 66.13 -12.32 -14.77
C LYS A 5 65.35 -11.08 -15.25
N ILE A 6 65.43 -10.73 -16.54
CA ILE A 6 64.71 -9.58 -17.09
C ILE A 6 63.27 -9.98 -17.40
N PHE A 7 62.99 -11.24 -17.72
CA PHE A 7 61.63 -11.71 -18.02
C PHE A 7 60.74 -11.87 -16.76
N LEU A 8 61.37 -12.06 -15.59
CA LEU A 8 60.62 -12.18 -14.34
C LEU A 8 60.15 -10.82 -13.76
N PHE A 9 60.77 -9.72 -14.21
CA PHE A 9 60.42 -8.38 -13.71
C PHE A 9 59.30 -7.70 -14.52
N LEU A 10 59.02 -8.21 -15.75
CA LEU A 10 57.92 -7.72 -16.60
C LEU A 10 56.54 -8.32 -16.24
N PHE A 11 56.50 -9.40 -15.44
CA PHE A 11 55.27 -10.08 -15.05
C PHE A 11 54.69 -9.57 -13.73
N ALA A 12 55.40 -8.66 -13.02
CA ALA A 12 54.97 -8.14 -11.70
C ALA A 12 54.24 -6.78 -11.77
N SER A 13 54.02 -6.24 -12.97
CA SER A 13 53.41 -4.89 -13.13
C SER A 13 51.91 -4.88 -13.31
N ASP A 14 51.25 -6.03 -13.45
CA ASP A 14 49.80 -6.11 -13.73
C ASP A 14 48.91 -6.29 -12.53
N MET A 15 49.43 -6.21 -11.31
CA MET A 15 48.64 -6.47 -10.08
C MET A 15 48.31 -5.26 -9.22
N LEU A 16 48.25 -4.07 -9.78
CA LEU A 16 47.79 -2.88 -9.03
C LEU A 16 46.68 -2.11 -9.77
N TYR A 17 45.70 -2.83 -10.33
CA TYR A 17 44.40 -2.23 -10.55
C TYR A 17 43.64 -2.31 -9.20
N SER A 18 43.89 -1.34 -8.36
CA SER A 18 43.01 -1.05 -7.25
C SER A 18 41.70 -0.54 -7.86
N GLU A 19 40.68 -1.37 -7.86
CA GLU A 19 39.31 -0.96 -8.17
C GLU A 19 38.98 0.21 -7.23
N ARG A 20 38.88 1.42 -7.77
CA ARG A 20 38.41 2.57 -6.98
C ARG A 20 36.96 2.29 -6.66
N VAL A 21 36.70 1.87 -5.44
CA VAL A 21 35.33 1.88 -4.90
C VAL A 21 34.96 3.36 -4.77
N ASP A 22 34.17 3.85 -5.69
CA ASP A 22 33.59 5.18 -5.56
C ASP A 22 32.77 5.20 -4.26
N LEU A 23 33.22 6.04 -3.33
CA LEU A 23 32.49 6.23 -2.06
C LEU A 23 31.21 6.98 -2.38
N ASP A 24 30.11 6.46 -1.86
CA ASP A 24 28.80 7.09 -2.01
C ASP A 24 28.81 8.51 -1.38
N LYS A 25 28.19 9.48 -2.08
CA LYS A 25 28.21 10.88 -1.64
C LYS A 25 26.99 11.21 -0.79
N ILE A 26 27.21 11.99 0.25
CA ILE A 26 26.11 12.60 1.01
C ILE A 26 25.58 13.78 0.21
N ILE A 27 24.29 13.74 -0.14
CA ILE A 27 23.61 14.80 -0.90
C ILE A 27 22.73 15.68 -0.01
N ALA A 28 22.24 15.14 1.12
CA ALA A 28 21.49 15.93 2.11
C ALA A 28 21.68 15.38 3.52
N ILE A 29 21.46 16.26 4.51
CA ILE A 29 21.39 15.92 5.92
C ILE A 29 19.97 16.20 6.39
N ALA A 30 19.28 15.19 6.92
CA ALA A 30 17.90 15.27 7.38
C ALA A 30 17.84 14.92 8.89
N GLY A 31 17.81 15.92 9.76
CA GLY A 31 17.86 15.71 11.21
C GLY A 31 19.14 15.01 11.64
N ASP A 32 19.02 13.80 12.21
CA ASP A 32 20.15 12.97 12.66
C ASP A 32 20.62 11.97 11.55
N GLY A 33 19.97 11.97 10.38
CA GLY A 33 20.23 11.06 9.26
C GLY A 33 20.86 11.76 8.06
N ILE A 34 21.28 10.95 7.09
CA ILE A 34 21.91 11.40 5.84
C ILE A 34 21.19 10.76 4.66
N ILE A 35 21.11 11.48 3.55
CA ILE A 35 20.63 10.98 2.26
C ILE A 35 21.84 10.85 1.33
N MET A 36 22.02 9.66 0.79
CA MET A 36 23.13 9.31 -0.09
C MET A 36 22.75 9.48 -1.57
N GLU A 37 23.72 9.72 -2.43
CA GLU A 37 23.53 9.83 -3.89
C GLU A 37 22.94 8.54 -4.47
N SER A 38 23.36 7.37 -3.98
CA SER A 38 22.81 6.07 -4.40
C SER A 38 21.32 5.95 -4.11
N GLN A 39 20.85 6.48 -2.97
CA GLN A 39 19.43 6.46 -2.61
C GLN A 39 18.60 7.34 -3.55
N LEU A 40 19.13 8.54 -3.92
CA LEU A 40 18.47 9.41 -4.88
C LEU A 40 18.37 8.74 -6.25
N ASN A 41 19.48 8.16 -6.73
CA ASN A 41 19.52 7.50 -8.03
C ASN A 41 18.56 6.32 -8.09
N GLU A 42 18.52 5.48 -7.07
CA GLU A 42 17.58 4.36 -6.98
C GLU A 42 16.12 4.84 -6.97
N ALA A 43 15.81 5.86 -6.18
CA ALA A 43 14.46 6.42 -6.12
C ALA A 43 14.06 7.08 -7.45
N LYS A 44 15.02 7.69 -8.17
CA LYS A 44 14.83 8.25 -9.51
C LYS A 44 14.51 7.18 -10.54
N GLU A 45 15.25 6.07 -10.56
CA GLU A 45 14.99 4.94 -11.45
C GLU A 45 13.56 4.39 -11.22
N ASN A 46 13.21 4.11 -9.97
CA ASN A 46 11.88 3.63 -9.61
C ASN A 46 10.77 4.62 -10.02
N TYR A 47 11.00 5.93 -9.83
CA TYR A 47 10.05 6.96 -10.26
C TYR A 47 9.85 6.95 -11.78
N LEU A 48 10.94 6.89 -12.54
CA LEU A 48 10.90 6.91 -14.01
C LEU A 48 10.20 5.68 -14.58
N GLU A 49 10.42 4.50 -14.01
CA GLU A 49 9.73 3.27 -14.40
C GLU A 49 8.22 3.38 -14.14
N ASN A 50 7.84 3.77 -12.92
CA ASN A 50 6.45 3.93 -12.54
C ASN A 50 5.75 5.01 -13.36
N TYR A 51 6.43 6.13 -13.64
CA TYR A 51 5.87 7.21 -14.45
C TYR A 51 5.57 6.75 -15.88
N LYS A 52 6.47 6.01 -16.52
CA LYS A 52 6.28 5.47 -17.88
C LYS A 52 5.09 4.49 -17.93
N VAL A 53 4.93 3.66 -16.91
CA VAL A 53 3.80 2.72 -16.83
C VAL A 53 2.48 3.46 -16.65
N ALA A 54 2.44 4.45 -15.76
CA ALA A 54 1.23 5.22 -15.48
C ALA A 54 0.87 6.22 -16.59
N ASN A 55 1.85 6.73 -17.33
CA ASN A 55 1.70 7.79 -18.32
C ASN A 55 2.40 7.44 -19.66
N PRO A 56 1.97 6.37 -20.36
CA PRO A 56 2.69 5.84 -21.51
C PRO A 56 2.82 6.81 -22.69
N THR A 57 1.98 7.83 -22.75
CA THR A 57 1.93 8.82 -23.86
C THR A 57 2.39 10.22 -23.46
N GLN A 58 2.69 10.45 -22.18
CA GLN A 58 3.10 11.77 -21.70
C GLN A 58 4.63 11.91 -21.69
N PRO A 59 5.18 13.09 -22.01
CA PRO A 59 6.60 13.34 -21.87
C PRO A 59 7.00 13.32 -20.39
N LEU A 60 8.25 12.95 -20.13
CA LEU A 60 8.82 13.03 -18.78
C LEU A 60 8.90 14.50 -18.31
N PRO A 61 8.63 14.77 -17.04
CA PRO A 61 8.93 16.08 -16.44
C PRO A 61 10.45 16.42 -16.57
N PRO A 62 10.85 17.70 -16.45
CA PRO A 62 12.25 18.08 -16.41
C PRO A 62 13.03 17.33 -15.33
N GLU A 63 14.27 16.98 -15.61
CA GLU A 63 15.09 16.17 -14.71
C GLU A 63 15.30 16.84 -13.36
N ASP A 64 15.63 18.12 -13.35
CA ASP A 64 15.83 18.91 -12.13
C ASP A 64 14.59 18.90 -11.22
N PHE A 65 13.40 18.99 -11.82
CA PHE A 65 12.13 18.90 -11.09
C PHE A 65 11.92 17.52 -10.46
N ILE A 66 12.30 16.46 -11.18
CA ILE A 66 12.18 15.07 -10.67
C ILE A 66 13.15 14.89 -9.48
N GLU A 67 14.39 15.32 -9.62
CA GLU A 67 15.42 15.20 -8.57
C GLU A 67 15.05 15.96 -7.30
N GLU A 68 14.63 17.22 -7.44
CA GLU A 68 14.20 18.05 -6.31
C GLU A 68 13.05 17.36 -5.55
N ARG A 69 12.04 16.88 -6.26
CA ARG A 69 10.87 16.24 -5.67
C ARG A 69 11.21 14.93 -4.99
N ILE A 70 12.09 14.13 -5.56
CA ILE A 70 12.54 12.87 -4.97
C ILE A 70 13.37 13.14 -3.73
N LEU A 71 14.27 14.11 -3.79
CA LEU A 71 15.11 14.50 -2.64
C LEU A 71 14.24 14.98 -1.47
N GLU A 72 13.24 15.83 -1.73
CA GLU A 72 12.27 16.27 -0.72
C GLU A 72 11.56 15.08 -0.08
N ASN A 73 11.09 14.13 -0.88
CA ASN A 73 10.41 12.93 -0.39
C ASN A 73 11.34 12.08 0.49
N LEU A 74 12.59 11.86 0.10
CA LEU A 74 13.59 11.13 0.88
C LEU A 74 13.89 11.82 2.22
N ILE A 75 13.98 13.14 2.23
CA ILE A 75 14.18 13.94 3.46
C ILE A 75 12.97 13.76 4.39
N ILE A 76 11.75 13.92 3.86
CA ILE A 76 10.52 13.77 4.64
C ILE A 76 10.41 12.34 5.21
N GLU A 77 10.71 11.34 4.40
CA GLU A 77 10.70 9.93 4.81
C GLU A 77 11.68 9.68 5.95
N GLU A 78 12.92 10.14 5.83
CA GLU A 78 13.95 10.00 6.86
C GLU A 78 13.50 10.67 8.17
N LEU A 79 12.97 11.90 8.11
CA LEU A 79 12.47 12.61 9.29
C LEU A 79 11.27 11.89 9.94
N GLN A 80 10.38 11.28 9.15
CA GLN A 80 9.26 10.47 9.67
C GLN A 80 9.76 9.21 10.37
N ILE A 81 10.76 8.54 9.82
CA ILE A 81 11.38 7.35 10.43
C ILE A 81 12.03 7.73 11.77
N GLN A 82 12.81 8.80 11.81
CA GLN A 82 13.41 9.29 13.05
C GLN A 82 12.34 9.63 14.10
N ARG A 83 11.26 10.29 13.67
CA ARG A 83 10.14 10.59 14.55
C ARG A 83 9.46 9.34 15.08
N ALA A 84 9.28 8.34 14.23
CA ALA A 84 8.73 7.04 14.62
C ALA A 84 9.59 6.38 15.70
N PHE A 85 10.92 6.33 15.51
CA PHE A 85 11.85 5.75 16.48
C PHE A 85 11.84 6.51 17.81
N LYS A 86 11.82 7.85 17.78
CA LYS A 86 11.71 8.70 18.97
C LYS A 86 10.38 8.50 19.71
N ALA A 87 9.30 8.18 18.98
CA ALA A 87 8.00 7.83 19.55
C ALA A 87 7.87 6.36 20.00
N GLY A 88 8.94 5.56 19.91
CA GLY A 88 8.94 4.16 20.32
C GLY A 88 8.21 3.21 19.34
N VAL A 89 7.90 3.68 18.13
CA VAL A 89 7.26 2.83 17.11
C VAL A 89 8.19 1.70 16.70
N ARG A 90 7.68 0.48 16.72
CA ARG A 90 8.38 -0.74 16.29
C ARG A 90 7.42 -1.60 15.49
N ILE A 91 7.93 -2.28 14.48
CA ILE A 91 7.21 -3.30 13.71
C ILE A 91 7.87 -4.63 14.00
N SER A 92 7.13 -5.56 14.57
CA SER A 92 7.62 -6.93 14.82
C SER A 92 7.71 -7.72 13.52
N ASP A 93 8.50 -8.79 13.53
CA ASP A 93 8.61 -9.68 12.37
C ASP A 93 7.29 -10.42 12.09
N GLN A 94 6.49 -10.68 13.12
CA GLN A 94 5.15 -11.25 12.95
C GLN A 94 4.24 -10.30 12.18
N GLU A 95 4.14 -9.03 12.59
CA GLU A 95 3.32 -8.02 11.90
C GLU A 95 3.77 -7.84 10.45
N LEU A 96 5.09 -7.84 10.20
CA LEU A 96 5.64 -7.74 8.86
C LEU A 96 5.28 -8.97 8.03
N ASN A 97 5.37 -10.19 8.58
CA ASN A 97 5.00 -11.43 7.89
C ASN A 97 3.51 -11.44 7.55
N GLU A 98 2.65 -10.99 8.45
CA GLU A 98 1.21 -10.85 8.18
C GLU A 98 0.93 -9.85 7.05
N SER A 99 1.67 -8.73 7.01
CA SER A 99 1.56 -7.75 5.93
C SER A 99 2.01 -8.32 4.59
N MET A 100 3.15 -9.02 4.57
CA MET A 100 3.65 -9.71 3.37
C MET A 100 2.68 -10.80 2.90
N SER A 101 2.04 -11.53 3.82
CA SER A 101 1.05 -12.55 3.49
C SER A 101 -0.21 -11.94 2.87
N ARG A 102 -0.67 -10.78 3.37
CA ARG A 102 -1.78 -10.04 2.76
C ARG A 102 -1.43 -9.56 1.35
N LEU A 103 -0.21 -9.06 1.15
CA LEU A 103 0.26 -8.63 -0.16
C LEU A 103 0.29 -9.80 -1.16
N ALA A 104 0.77 -10.97 -0.73
CA ALA A 104 0.74 -12.20 -1.53
C ALA A 104 -0.70 -12.63 -1.86
N ALA A 105 -1.60 -12.62 -0.88
CA ALA A 105 -3.01 -12.98 -1.06
C ALA A 105 -3.75 -12.04 -2.03
N ASN A 106 -3.44 -10.74 -2.01
CA ASN A 106 -3.98 -9.76 -2.96
C ASN A 106 -3.57 -10.07 -4.42
N ASN A 107 -2.44 -10.78 -4.59
CA ASN A 107 -1.97 -11.28 -5.88
C ASN A 107 -2.41 -12.74 -6.14
N ASN A 108 -3.30 -13.30 -5.33
CA ASN A 108 -3.78 -14.69 -5.40
C ASN A 108 -2.64 -15.73 -5.26
N LEU A 109 -1.59 -15.40 -4.51
CA LEU A 109 -0.42 -16.26 -4.28
C LEU A 109 -0.26 -16.63 -2.81
N SER A 110 0.36 -17.78 -2.55
CA SER A 110 0.93 -18.06 -1.23
C SER A 110 2.15 -17.16 -0.99
N LEU A 111 2.53 -16.94 0.28
CA LEU A 111 3.73 -16.15 0.59
C LEU A 111 5.00 -16.73 -0.04
N LEU A 112 5.10 -18.08 -0.12
CA LEU A 112 6.23 -18.76 -0.73
C LEU A 112 6.28 -18.54 -2.26
N ASP A 113 5.13 -18.64 -2.92
CA ASP A 113 5.06 -18.45 -4.37
C ASP A 113 5.23 -16.97 -4.73
N PHE A 114 4.72 -16.06 -3.90
CA PHE A 114 4.98 -14.63 -4.05
C PHE A 114 6.47 -14.31 -3.96
N LYS A 115 7.20 -14.89 -2.99
CA LYS A 115 8.65 -14.74 -2.91
C LYS A 115 9.34 -15.20 -4.20
N LYS A 116 8.99 -16.40 -4.70
CA LYS A 116 9.57 -16.93 -5.95
C LYS A 116 9.27 -16.05 -7.14
N GLU A 117 8.05 -15.51 -7.23
CA GLU A 117 7.64 -14.62 -8.32
C GLU A 117 8.49 -13.34 -8.34
N ILE A 118 8.67 -12.67 -7.19
CA ILE A 118 9.53 -11.48 -7.05
C ILE A 118 10.97 -11.79 -7.47
N GLU A 119 11.52 -12.91 -6.98
CA GLU A 119 12.90 -13.32 -7.30
C GLU A 119 13.05 -13.72 -8.78
N SER A 120 12.03 -14.31 -9.40
CA SER A 120 12.03 -14.67 -10.83
C SER A 120 12.04 -13.45 -11.75
N GLN A 121 11.48 -12.31 -11.29
CA GLN A 121 11.50 -11.03 -11.96
C GLN A 121 12.81 -10.24 -11.74
N GLY A 122 13.81 -10.85 -11.08
CA GLY A 122 15.10 -10.25 -10.79
C GLY A 122 15.07 -9.24 -9.62
N GLN A 123 13.96 -9.18 -8.89
CA GLN A 123 13.83 -8.29 -7.72
C GLN A 123 14.22 -9.00 -6.44
N SER A 124 14.70 -8.25 -5.44
CA SER A 124 15.05 -8.80 -4.14
C SER A 124 13.85 -8.82 -3.19
N TYR A 125 13.41 -10.01 -2.78
CA TYR A 125 12.37 -10.17 -1.78
C TYR A 125 12.73 -9.51 -0.45
N GLU A 126 14.00 -9.57 -0.04
CA GLU A 126 14.48 -8.93 1.17
C GLU A 126 14.44 -7.39 1.10
N LYS A 127 14.70 -6.83 -0.09
CA LYS A 127 14.56 -5.39 -0.35
C LYS A 127 13.10 -4.98 -0.23
N LEU A 128 12.19 -5.66 -0.91
CA LEU A 128 10.75 -5.42 -0.81
C LEU A 128 10.27 -5.51 0.66
N ARG A 129 10.74 -6.51 1.40
CA ARG A 129 10.40 -6.69 2.81
C ARG A 129 10.86 -5.49 3.68
N LYS A 130 12.03 -4.93 3.41
CA LYS A 130 12.52 -3.73 4.09
C LYS A 130 11.68 -2.50 3.77
N GLU A 131 11.29 -2.33 2.50
CA GLU A 131 10.42 -1.23 2.06
C GLU A 131 9.05 -1.31 2.75
N ILE A 132 8.41 -2.47 2.75
CA ILE A 132 7.12 -2.67 3.44
C ILE A 132 7.25 -2.38 4.95
N LYS A 133 8.34 -2.80 5.59
CA LYS A 133 8.59 -2.48 7.01
C LYS A 133 8.69 -0.97 7.24
N LYS A 134 9.38 -0.26 6.36
CA LYS A 134 9.55 1.19 6.37
C LYS A 134 8.21 1.90 6.23
N GLU A 135 7.40 1.52 5.24
CA GLU A 135 6.05 2.05 5.03
C GLU A 135 5.13 1.81 6.25
N MET A 136 5.20 0.63 6.85
CA MET A 136 4.44 0.32 8.06
C MET A 136 4.84 1.22 9.24
N ILE A 137 6.13 1.52 9.41
CA ILE A 137 6.63 2.44 10.45
C ILE A 137 6.08 3.85 10.20
N ILE A 138 6.21 4.36 8.97
CA ILE A 138 5.73 5.70 8.58
C ILE A 138 4.22 5.80 8.77
N SER A 139 3.47 4.85 8.25
CA SER A 139 2.01 4.81 8.42
C SER A 139 1.58 4.78 9.88
N ARG A 140 2.30 4.06 10.74
CA ARG A 140 2.00 4.00 12.18
C ARG A 140 2.24 5.32 12.89
N VAL A 141 3.36 5.99 12.60
CA VAL A 141 3.64 7.31 13.20
C VAL A 141 2.68 8.38 12.69
N GLN A 142 2.36 8.38 11.41
CA GLN A 142 1.39 9.31 10.82
C GLN A 142 0.01 9.15 11.49
N ARG A 143 -0.50 7.94 11.59
CA ARG A 143 -1.79 7.67 12.26
C ARG A 143 -1.78 8.08 13.73
N GLY A 144 -0.70 7.79 14.44
CA GLY A 144 -0.57 8.16 15.85
C GLY A 144 -0.47 9.66 16.08
N MET A 145 0.10 10.41 15.15
CA MET A 145 0.30 11.85 15.27
C MET A 145 -0.85 12.69 14.72
N VAL A 146 -1.46 12.21 13.63
CA VAL A 146 -2.51 12.95 12.90
C VAL A 146 -3.91 12.55 13.40
N GLY A 147 -4.12 11.26 13.63
CA GLY A 147 -5.43 10.73 14.08
C GLY A 147 -6.05 11.52 15.25
N PRO A 148 -5.31 11.75 16.35
CA PRO A 148 -5.84 12.51 17.49
C PRO A 148 -6.13 13.99 17.21
N LYS A 149 -5.64 14.53 16.09
CA LYS A 149 -5.84 15.92 15.68
C LYS A 149 -6.98 16.09 14.68
N ILE A 150 -7.47 14.98 14.12
CA ILE A 150 -8.61 15.01 13.21
C ILE A 150 -9.88 15.02 14.07
N PHE A 151 -10.61 16.10 13.97
CA PHE A 151 -11.95 16.21 14.54
C PHE A 151 -12.95 16.36 13.38
N ILE A 152 -13.89 15.44 13.31
CA ILE A 152 -15.00 15.51 12.36
C ILE A 152 -16.23 15.93 13.16
N SER A 153 -16.80 17.08 12.83
CA SER A 153 -18.02 17.56 13.46
C SER A 153 -19.24 16.77 12.97
N ASP A 154 -20.28 16.71 13.79
CA ASP A 154 -21.55 16.08 13.39
C ASP A 154 -22.14 16.75 12.14
N GLN A 155 -21.88 18.03 11.93
CA GLN A 155 -22.33 18.75 10.74
C GLN A 155 -21.57 18.28 9.49
N GLU A 156 -20.27 18.09 9.55
CA GLU A 156 -19.48 17.55 8.44
C GLU A 156 -19.90 16.11 8.11
N LEU A 157 -20.12 15.29 9.14
CA LEU A 157 -20.62 13.93 8.96
C LEU A 157 -21.99 13.92 8.29
N ASN A 158 -22.94 14.73 8.75
CA ASN A 158 -24.25 14.84 8.14
C ASN A 158 -24.19 15.39 6.71
N ASN A 159 -23.35 16.39 6.46
CA ASN A 159 -23.15 16.93 5.11
C ASN A 159 -22.60 15.87 4.17
N PHE A 160 -21.65 15.05 4.64
CA PHE A 160 -21.09 13.95 3.85
C PHE A 160 -22.13 12.86 3.55
N ILE A 161 -22.87 12.40 4.60
CA ILE A 161 -23.93 11.38 4.43
C ILE A 161 -24.98 11.83 3.41
N ASN A 162 -25.32 13.14 3.38
CA ASN A 162 -26.30 13.69 2.45
C ASN A 162 -25.71 14.08 1.08
N SER A 163 -24.40 14.00 0.90
CA SER A 163 -23.76 14.23 -0.41
C SER A 163 -23.95 13.04 -1.35
N THR A 164 -23.75 13.27 -2.64
CA THR A 164 -23.82 12.20 -3.66
C THR A 164 -22.83 11.07 -3.34
N ASP A 165 -21.61 11.42 -2.91
CA ASP A 165 -20.57 10.44 -2.58
C ASP A 165 -20.96 9.63 -1.34
N GLY A 166 -21.48 10.27 -0.30
CA GLY A 166 -21.96 9.60 0.90
C GLY A 166 -23.13 8.66 0.61
N GLN A 167 -24.09 9.11 -0.20
CA GLN A 167 -25.23 8.28 -0.60
C GLN A 167 -24.80 7.05 -1.43
N ASN A 168 -23.80 7.17 -2.28
CA ASN A 168 -23.24 6.06 -3.05
C ASN A 168 -22.50 5.01 -2.18
N LEU A 169 -21.99 5.43 -1.01
CA LEU A 169 -21.35 4.52 -0.05
C LEU A 169 -22.34 3.82 0.88
N LEU A 170 -23.58 4.34 1.00
CA LEU A 170 -24.60 3.70 1.81
C LEU A 170 -25.12 2.45 1.09
N VAL A 171 -24.76 1.30 1.64
CA VAL A 171 -25.38 0.03 1.22
C VAL A 171 -26.78 0.00 1.77
N VAL A 172 -27.77 0.14 0.91
CA VAL A 172 -29.18 0.00 1.30
C VAL A 172 -29.48 -1.48 1.48
N GLU A 173 -29.59 -1.91 2.72
CA GLU A 173 -30.01 -3.27 3.04
C GLU A 173 -31.55 -3.33 3.06
N TYR A 174 -32.10 -4.14 2.15
CA TYR A 174 -33.56 -4.39 2.10
C TYR A 174 -33.87 -5.67 2.84
N LYS A 175 -34.68 -5.59 3.90
CA LYS A 175 -35.24 -6.75 4.56
C LYS A 175 -36.60 -7.05 3.95
N LEU A 176 -36.62 -8.03 3.03
CA LEU A 176 -37.86 -8.46 2.40
C LEU A 176 -38.58 -9.51 3.24
N ASN A 177 -39.88 -9.35 3.39
CA ASN A 177 -40.75 -10.36 3.93
C ASN A 177 -41.79 -10.74 2.87
N GLN A 178 -42.12 -12.01 2.79
CA GLN A 178 -43.12 -12.53 1.84
C GLN A 178 -44.10 -13.46 2.56
N ILE A 179 -45.29 -13.56 2.01
CA ILE A 179 -46.28 -14.57 2.36
C ILE A 179 -46.54 -15.35 1.07
N LEU A 180 -46.24 -16.65 1.08
CA LEU A 180 -46.47 -17.50 -0.09
C LEU A 180 -47.78 -18.25 0.07
N VAL A 181 -48.69 -18.13 -0.91
CA VAL A 181 -49.96 -18.86 -0.97
C VAL A 181 -50.13 -19.50 -2.35
N LYS A 182 -50.91 -20.54 -2.46
CA LYS A 182 -51.10 -21.27 -3.71
C LYS A 182 -52.21 -20.69 -4.60
N GLU A 183 -53.19 -20.01 -3.98
CA GLU A 183 -54.41 -19.55 -4.66
C GLU A 183 -54.39 -18.04 -4.75
N GLU A 184 -54.71 -17.50 -5.92
CA GLU A 184 -54.75 -16.05 -6.20
C GLU A 184 -55.81 -15.33 -5.36
N GLU A 185 -56.97 -15.98 -5.13
CA GLU A 185 -58.03 -15.47 -4.28
C GLU A 185 -57.56 -15.22 -2.86
N LYS A 186 -56.76 -16.15 -2.34
CA LYS A 186 -56.15 -16.01 -0.99
C LYS A 186 -55.14 -14.90 -0.92
N ALA A 187 -54.34 -14.70 -1.97
CA ALA A 187 -53.39 -13.59 -2.07
C ALA A 187 -54.12 -12.24 -2.02
N ASN A 188 -55.22 -12.13 -2.76
CA ASN A 188 -56.04 -10.93 -2.81
C ASN A 188 -56.73 -10.62 -1.46
N GLU A 189 -57.22 -11.63 -0.73
CA GLU A 189 -57.75 -11.49 0.62
C GLU A 189 -56.66 -10.94 1.60
N ILE A 190 -55.43 -11.45 1.54
CA ILE A 190 -54.30 -11.02 2.38
C ILE A 190 -53.96 -9.57 2.04
N ILE A 191 -53.85 -9.21 0.76
CA ILE A 191 -53.58 -7.82 0.32
C ILE A 191 -54.66 -6.87 0.82
N SER A 192 -55.92 -7.27 0.71
CA SER A 192 -57.05 -6.49 1.23
C SER A 192 -56.95 -6.29 2.74
N SER A 193 -56.58 -7.32 3.50
CA SER A 193 -56.42 -7.27 4.94
C SER A 193 -55.26 -6.37 5.35
N LEU A 194 -54.14 -6.39 4.59
CA LEU A 194 -53.00 -5.49 4.80
C LEU A 194 -53.41 -4.02 4.53
N ASN A 195 -54.16 -3.78 3.47
CA ASN A 195 -54.68 -2.43 3.18
C ASN A 195 -55.63 -1.90 4.24
N GLN A 196 -56.31 -2.78 4.98
CA GLN A 196 -57.13 -2.46 6.12
C GLN A 196 -56.38 -2.27 7.41
N GLY A 197 -55.02 -2.38 7.39
CA GLY A 197 -54.14 -2.13 8.52
C GLY A 197 -53.87 -3.35 9.43
N LYS A 198 -54.15 -4.57 8.96
CA LYS A 198 -53.75 -5.76 9.72
C LYS A 198 -52.21 -5.95 9.67
N ASP A 199 -51.64 -6.48 10.76
CA ASP A 199 -50.21 -6.69 10.87
C ASP A 199 -49.70 -7.77 9.92
N PHE A 200 -48.61 -7.47 9.20
CA PHE A 200 -48.02 -8.39 8.21
C PHE A 200 -47.53 -9.70 8.88
N LYS A 201 -46.99 -9.63 10.12
CA LYS A 201 -46.45 -10.82 10.77
C LYS A 201 -47.56 -11.78 11.21
N GLU A 202 -48.69 -11.24 11.65
CA GLU A 202 -49.87 -12.05 11.99
C GLU A 202 -50.42 -12.76 10.74
N LEU A 203 -50.62 -12.01 9.67
CA LEU A 203 -51.08 -12.58 8.38
C LEU A 203 -50.10 -13.62 7.82
N LYS A 204 -48.79 -13.41 8.01
CA LYS A 204 -47.77 -14.37 7.61
C LYS A 204 -47.86 -15.67 8.41
N LEU A 205 -48.00 -15.59 9.75
CA LEU A 205 -48.13 -16.77 10.62
C LEU A 205 -49.38 -17.62 10.27
N GLU A 206 -50.47 -16.93 9.88
CA GLU A 206 -51.74 -17.58 9.57
C GLU A 206 -51.78 -18.21 8.18
N ASN A 207 -51.08 -17.63 7.20
CA ASN A 207 -51.31 -17.94 5.78
C ASN A 207 -50.08 -18.42 5.01
N ASP A 208 -48.84 -18.25 5.56
CA ASP A 208 -47.61 -18.59 4.83
C ASP A 208 -47.46 -20.10 4.66
N GLN A 209 -47.37 -20.54 3.42
CA GLN A 209 -47.20 -21.95 3.01
C GLN A 209 -45.77 -22.25 2.58
N SER A 210 -44.80 -21.33 2.84
CA SER A 210 -43.37 -21.58 2.58
C SER A 210 -42.82 -22.58 3.62
N LYS A 211 -42.86 -23.86 3.29
CA LYS A 211 -42.15 -24.92 4.01
C LYS A 211 -41.14 -25.57 3.09
#